data_57b046448e2f2a283a11a1b5c7db342d
#
_entry.id   57b046448e2f2a283a11a1b5c7db342d
#
_cell.length_a   1.000
_cell.length_b   1.000
_cell.length_c   1.000
_cell.angle_alpha   90.00
_cell.angle_beta   90.00
_cell.angle_gamma   90.00
#
_symmetry.space_group_name_H-M   'P 1'
#
loop_
_entity.id
_entity.type
_entity.pdbx_description
1 polymer ?
#
loop_
_entity_poly.entity_id
_entity_poly.type
_entity_poly.pdbx_seq_one_letter_code
_entity_poly.pdbx_strand_id
1 'polypeptide(L)'
;IYKNFLTSSLLPIFAIELVLIILYFGVSYYISHKSQETLSTQAQNSLMEISKRESENINKQFEEVSRVAELVRDDHERFFNTESACVLPNGEVELKVHDNGALYKSKDNGGASIYYSSKTKIKEQELQKAKCSERMDPLLKSVVKHNPIITQAYFNSYDDFNRIYPYMEDAPSQYGPDLHMEDYNFYYLANASHNPLKKSVWTSAYLDPAGQGWMTSIIVPIYKGTFLEGVPGLDVTIHSL
;
A
#
# COMPACT_ATOMS: atom_id res chain seq x y z
N ILE A 1 20.15 88.75 -9.91
CA ILE A 1 19.48 88.25 -8.67
C ILE A 1 18.85 86.81 -8.93
N TYR A 2 18.17 86.55 -10.01
CA TYR A 2 17.52 85.26 -10.27
C TYR A 2 18.52 84.07 -10.42
N LYS A 3 19.65 84.30 -11.12
CA LYS A 3 20.66 83.24 -11.32
C LYS A 3 21.34 82.81 -10.02
N ASN A 4 21.58 83.75 -9.13
CA ASN A 4 22.21 83.47 -7.83
C ASN A 4 21.30 82.77 -6.84
N PHE A 5 19.96 82.97 -6.92
CA PHE A 5 18.97 82.28 -6.16
C PHE A 5 18.87 80.82 -6.58
N LEU A 6 18.85 80.56 -7.91
CA LEU A 6 18.82 79.19 -8.48
C LEU A 6 20.03 78.35 -8.02
N THR A 7 21.25 78.94 -8.09
CA THR A 7 22.46 78.17 -7.80
C THR A 7 22.75 78.06 -6.29
N SER A 8 22.36 79.01 -5.47
CA SER A 8 22.70 78.99 -4.05
C SER A 8 21.62 78.33 -3.17
N SER A 9 20.37 78.28 -3.61
CA SER A 9 19.28 77.76 -2.78
C SER A 9 18.59 76.52 -3.36
N LEU A 10 18.30 76.49 -4.66
CA LEU A 10 17.56 75.35 -5.26
C LEU A 10 18.48 74.16 -5.58
N LEU A 11 19.68 74.40 -6.10
CA LEU A 11 20.61 73.33 -6.49
C LEU A 11 21.02 72.44 -5.30
N PRO A 12 21.35 72.98 -4.11
CA PRO A 12 21.61 72.14 -2.93
C PRO A 12 20.41 71.29 -2.47
N ILE A 13 19.18 71.86 -2.54
CA ILE A 13 17.94 71.15 -2.18
C ILE A 13 17.74 69.95 -3.10
N PHE A 14 17.83 70.15 -4.43
CA PHE A 14 17.73 69.05 -5.37
C PHE A 14 18.83 67.99 -5.20
N ALA A 15 20.05 68.40 -4.85
CA ALA A 15 21.13 67.46 -4.59
C ALA A 15 20.84 66.61 -3.34
N ILE A 16 20.28 67.18 -2.28
CA ILE A 16 19.89 66.44 -1.06
C ILE A 16 18.72 65.49 -1.40
N GLU A 17 17.71 65.95 -2.10
CA GLU A 17 16.57 65.10 -2.53
C GLU A 17 17.02 63.90 -3.38
N LEU A 18 17.93 64.11 -4.33
CA LEU A 18 18.50 63.08 -5.17
C LEU A 18 19.23 62.02 -4.34
N VAL A 19 20.04 62.44 -3.37
CA VAL A 19 20.76 61.55 -2.45
C VAL A 19 19.76 60.71 -1.59
N LEU A 20 18.71 61.35 -1.06
CA LEU A 20 17.68 60.65 -0.28
C LEU A 20 16.94 59.64 -1.11
N ILE A 21 16.61 59.97 -2.38
CA ILE A 21 15.97 59.06 -3.32
C ILE A 21 16.86 57.82 -3.59
N ILE A 22 18.15 58.03 -3.85
CA ILE A 22 19.11 56.95 -4.11
C ILE A 22 19.26 56.07 -2.86
N LEU A 23 19.34 56.66 -1.65
CA LEU A 23 19.39 55.91 -0.41
C LEU A 23 18.10 55.10 -0.19
N TYR A 24 16.93 55.69 -0.42
CA TYR A 24 15.67 55.03 -0.29
C TYR A 24 15.55 53.79 -1.22
N PHE A 25 15.84 53.95 -2.51
CA PHE A 25 15.83 52.84 -3.44
C PHE A 25 16.91 51.79 -3.14
N GLY A 26 18.11 52.20 -2.74
CA GLY A 26 19.19 51.29 -2.34
C GLY A 26 18.82 50.42 -1.14
N VAL A 27 18.31 51.05 -0.07
CA VAL A 27 17.84 50.35 1.13
C VAL A 27 16.64 49.45 0.83
N SER A 28 15.66 49.97 0.08
CA SER A 28 14.48 49.20 -0.34
C SER A 28 14.86 47.97 -1.15
N TYR A 29 15.76 48.09 -2.13
CA TYR A 29 16.29 46.98 -2.92
C TYR A 29 17.00 45.95 -2.03
N TYR A 30 17.88 46.40 -1.13
CA TYR A 30 18.61 45.51 -0.23
C TYR A 30 17.66 44.73 0.70
N ILE A 31 16.68 45.41 1.31
CA ILE A 31 15.71 44.78 2.19
C ILE A 31 14.86 43.77 1.39
N SER A 32 14.38 44.17 0.21
CA SER A 32 13.58 43.27 -0.64
C SER A 32 14.33 41.99 -1.03
N HIS A 33 15.58 42.17 -1.48
CA HIS A 33 16.43 41.03 -1.87
C HIS A 33 16.72 40.11 -0.68
N LYS A 34 17.07 40.69 0.48
CA LYS A 34 17.34 39.92 1.71
C LYS A 34 16.11 39.21 2.23
N SER A 35 14.95 39.86 2.15
CA SER A 35 13.66 39.25 2.52
C SER A 35 13.31 38.06 1.62
N GLN A 36 13.50 38.20 0.30
CA GLN A 36 13.26 37.08 -0.62
C GLN A 36 14.17 35.89 -0.36
N GLU A 37 15.44 36.12 -0.14
CA GLU A 37 16.44 35.08 0.21
C GLU A 37 16.03 34.35 1.50
N THR A 38 15.66 35.10 2.53
CA THR A 38 15.24 34.55 3.81
C THR A 38 13.97 33.74 3.69
N LEU A 39 12.94 34.28 2.98
CA LEU A 39 11.68 33.56 2.74
C LEU A 39 11.89 32.28 1.95
N SER A 40 12.74 32.31 0.91
CA SER A 40 13.08 31.13 0.12
C SER A 40 13.73 30.05 0.97
N THR A 41 14.71 30.44 1.81
CA THR A 41 15.40 29.51 2.71
C THR A 41 14.45 28.92 3.77
N GLN A 42 13.57 29.75 4.34
CA GLN A 42 12.56 29.27 5.28
C GLN A 42 11.58 28.30 4.64
N ALA A 43 11.09 28.60 3.41
CA ALA A 43 10.21 27.72 2.68
C ALA A 43 10.88 26.36 2.38
N GLN A 44 12.12 26.36 1.94
CA GLN A 44 12.89 25.14 1.68
C GLN A 44 13.07 24.30 2.96
N ASN A 45 13.44 24.93 4.06
CA ASN A 45 13.61 24.24 5.35
C ASN A 45 12.29 23.64 5.84
N SER A 46 11.20 24.41 5.73
CA SER A 46 9.86 23.93 6.13
C SER A 46 9.40 22.75 5.25
N LEU A 47 9.61 22.81 3.94
CA LEU A 47 9.29 21.70 3.03
C LEU A 47 10.12 20.45 3.34
N MET A 48 11.42 20.62 3.63
CA MET A 48 12.30 19.51 4.01
C MET A 48 11.84 18.86 5.32
N GLU A 49 11.47 19.66 6.33
CA GLU A 49 10.97 19.16 7.61
C GLU A 49 9.64 18.41 7.46
N ILE A 50 8.71 18.97 6.68
CA ILE A 50 7.43 18.31 6.37
C ILE A 50 7.68 16.99 5.66
N SER A 51 8.49 16.98 4.60
CA SER A 51 8.82 15.77 3.84
C SER A 51 9.47 14.69 4.71
N LYS A 52 10.38 15.08 5.60
CA LYS A 52 10.99 14.14 6.56
C LYS A 52 9.96 13.54 7.50
N ARG A 53 9.08 14.36 8.08
CA ARG A 53 8.04 13.91 9.01
C ARG A 53 7.04 12.99 8.32
N GLU A 54 6.60 13.31 7.09
CA GLU A 54 5.70 12.44 6.34
C GLU A 54 6.36 11.10 5.97
N SER A 55 7.63 11.11 5.58
CA SER A 55 8.39 9.88 5.33
C SER A 55 8.51 9.00 6.59
N GLU A 56 8.79 9.60 7.75
CA GLU A 56 8.84 8.88 9.03
C GLU A 56 7.47 8.31 9.41
N ASN A 57 6.39 9.03 9.12
CA ASN A 57 5.02 8.58 9.36
C ASN A 57 4.65 7.38 8.47
N ILE A 58 4.93 7.46 7.19
CA ILE A 58 4.73 6.35 6.24
C ILE A 58 5.53 5.11 6.67
N ASN A 59 6.80 5.28 7.05
CA ASN A 59 7.62 4.16 7.52
C ASN A 59 7.03 3.48 8.76
N LYS A 60 6.51 4.25 9.72
CA LYS A 60 5.83 3.69 10.90
C LYS A 60 4.58 2.89 10.52
N GLN A 61 3.80 3.39 9.57
CA GLN A 61 2.63 2.67 9.07
C GLN A 61 3.03 1.33 8.42
N PHE A 62 4.08 1.31 7.60
CA PHE A 62 4.60 0.07 7.00
C PHE A 62 5.13 -0.92 8.05
N GLU A 63 5.81 -0.44 9.09
CA GLU A 63 6.22 -1.30 10.21
C GLU A 63 5.04 -1.89 10.96
N GLU A 64 3.95 -1.13 11.14
CA GLU A 64 2.74 -1.61 11.79
C GLU A 64 2.03 -2.66 10.95
N VAL A 65 1.87 -2.44 9.65
CA VAL A 65 1.30 -3.43 8.72
C VAL A 65 2.16 -4.70 8.70
N SER A 66 3.50 -4.57 8.76
CA SER A 66 4.41 -5.72 8.81
C SER A 66 4.18 -6.56 10.08
N ARG A 67 3.98 -5.93 11.23
CA ARG A 67 3.64 -6.65 12.47
C ARG A 67 2.30 -7.38 12.38
N VAL A 68 1.30 -6.76 11.75
CA VAL A 68 0.01 -7.40 11.52
C VAL A 68 0.15 -8.60 10.58
N ALA A 69 0.98 -8.50 9.53
CA ALA A 69 1.23 -9.61 8.61
C ALA A 69 1.86 -10.83 9.32
N GLU A 70 2.77 -10.61 10.28
CA GLU A 70 3.33 -11.70 11.08
C GLU A 70 2.26 -12.41 11.93
N LEU A 71 1.30 -11.66 12.50
CA LEU A 71 0.16 -12.26 13.22
C LEU A 71 -0.73 -13.10 12.29
N VAL A 72 -0.96 -12.63 11.07
CA VAL A 72 -1.69 -13.38 10.05
C VAL A 72 -0.95 -14.67 9.68
N ARG A 73 0.38 -14.60 9.53
CA ARG A 73 1.20 -15.80 9.30
C ARG A 73 1.01 -16.83 10.40
N ASP A 74 1.17 -16.42 11.65
CA ASP A 74 1.09 -17.33 12.81
C ASP A 74 -0.28 -18.04 12.92
N ASP A 75 -1.36 -17.36 12.57
CA ASP A 75 -2.70 -17.94 12.50
C ASP A 75 -2.84 -18.94 11.34
N HIS A 76 -2.36 -18.56 10.15
CA HIS A 76 -2.44 -19.40 8.95
C HIS A 76 -1.52 -20.64 9.07
N GLU A 77 -0.34 -20.52 9.70
CA GLU A 77 0.52 -21.68 10.00
C GLU A 77 -0.19 -22.70 10.87
N ARG A 78 -1.00 -22.27 11.85
CA ARG A 78 -1.82 -23.18 12.66
C ARG A 78 -2.85 -23.93 11.83
N PHE A 79 -3.40 -23.30 10.80
CA PHE A 79 -4.32 -23.96 9.87
C PHE A 79 -3.68 -25.17 9.20
N PHE A 80 -2.42 -25.04 8.75
CA PHE A 80 -1.72 -26.14 8.06
C PHE A 80 -1.09 -27.16 8.97
N ASN A 81 -0.78 -26.78 10.23
CA ASN A 81 -0.07 -27.64 11.19
C ASN A 81 -0.98 -28.35 12.19
N THR A 82 -2.26 -28.00 12.25
CA THR A 82 -3.19 -28.60 13.21
C THR A 82 -4.28 -29.37 12.45
N GLU A 83 -4.41 -30.67 12.75
CA GLU A 83 -5.58 -31.47 12.35
C GLU A 83 -6.83 -31.00 13.13
N SER A 84 -7.27 -29.77 12.87
CA SER A 84 -8.49 -29.27 13.48
C SER A 84 -9.69 -29.55 12.59
N ALA A 85 -10.84 -29.82 13.21
CA ALA A 85 -12.10 -29.95 12.49
C ALA A 85 -12.33 -28.73 11.58
N CYS A 86 -12.85 -28.98 10.38
CA CYS A 86 -13.27 -27.95 9.46
C CYS A 86 -14.43 -27.16 10.07
N VAL A 87 -14.14 -25.93 10.54
CA VAL A 87 -15.14 -25.04 11.12
C VAL A 87 -15.48 -23.97 10.09
N LEU A 88 -16.77 -23.81 9.83
CA LEU A 88 -17.30 -22.79 8.91
C LEU A 88 -17.90 -21.63 9.71
N PRO A 89 -17.13 -20.59 10.03
CA PRO A 89 -17.59 -19.53 10.94
C PRO A 89 -18.74 -18.70 10.36
N ASN A 90 -18.86 -18.64 9.04
CA ASN A 90 -19.91 -17.90 8.35
C ASN A 90 -21.03 -18.82 7.79
N GLY A 91 -21.04 -20.09 8.19
CA GLY A 91 -22.02 -21.08 7.70
C GLY A 91 -21.60 -21.76 6.40
N GLU A 92 -22.58 -22.25 5.63
CA GLU A 92 -22.32 -23.05 4.43
C GLU A 92 -21.67 -22.20 3.32
N VAL A 93 -20.65 -22.77 2.67
CA VAL A 93 -19.93 -22.19 1.54
C VAL A 93 -20.49 -22.73 0.24
N GLU A 94 -21.14 -21.88 -0.55
CA GLU A 94 -21.61 -22.25 -1.88
C GLU A 94 -20.50 -22.05 -2.91
N LEU A 95 -19.89 -23.14 -3.35
CA LEU A 95 -18.88 -23.16 -4.42
C LEU A 95 -19.53 -23.53 -5.76
N LYS A 96 -19.20 -22.78 -6.81
CA LYS A 96 -19.64 -23.02 -8.20
C LYS A 96 -18.45 -22.99 -9.15
N VAL A 97 -18.61 -23.67 -10.27
CA VAL A 97 -17.72 -23.54 -11.42
C VAL A 97 -18.30 -22.45 -12.31
N HIS A 98 -17.50 -21.44 -12.59
CA HIS A 98 -17.83 -20.36 -13.51
C HIS A 98 -17.76 -20.84 -14.97
N ASP A 99 -18.40 -20.14 -15.90
CA ASP A 99 -18.40 -20.49 -17.34
C ASP A 99 -17.00 -20.56 -17.95
N ASN A 100 -16.03 -19.82 -17.39
CA ASN A 100 -14.64 -19.88 -17.79
C ASN A 100 -13.84 -21.05 -17.18
N GLY A 101 -14.46 -21.89 -16.35
CA GLY A 101 -13.88 -23.07 -15.72
C GLY A 101 -13.25 -22.87 -14.34
N ALA A 102 -13.12 -21.62 -13.85
CA ALA A 102 -12.61 -21.35 -12.50
C ALA A 102 -13.64 -21.75 -11.43
N LEU A 103 -13.17 -22.32 -10.31
CA LEU A 103 -14.02 -22.57 -9.14
C LEU A 103 -14.03 -21.34 -8.24
N TYR A 104 -15.21 -20.95 -7.75
CA TYR A 104 -15.33 -19.77 -6.91
C TYR A 104 -16.47 -19.85 -5.90
N LYS A 105 -16.44 -19.00 -4.90
CA LYS A 105 -17.52 -18.80 -3.94
C LYS A 105 -18.57 -17.87 -4.56
N SER A 106 -19.77 -18.38 -4.80
CA SER A 106 -20.81 -17.69 -5.57
C SER A 106 -21.70 -16.77 -4.76
N LYS A 107 -21.61 -16.80 -3.41
CA LYS A 107 -22.39 -15.95 -2.51
C LYS A 107 -21.54 -15.34 -1.42
N ASP A 108 -21.77 -14.06 -1.19
CA ASP A 108 -21.25 -13.39 0.01
C ASP A 108 -21.99 -13.89 1.25
N ASN A 109 -21.22 -14.50 2.17
CA ASN A 109 -21.69 -14.90 3.51
C ASN A 109 -21.06 -14.04 4.60
N GLY A 110 -20.51 -12.86 4.23
CA GLY A 110 -19.80 -11.93 5.12
C GLY A 110 -18.33 -12.28 5.36
N GLY A 111 -17.79 -13.29 4.65
CA GLY A 111 -16.40 -13.71 4.67
C GLY A 111 -15.63 -13.29 3.41
N ALA A 112 -14.49 -13.93 3.18
CA ALA A 112 -13.63 -13.70 2.02
C ALA A 112 -14.19 -14.38 0.75
N SER A 113 -13.77 -13.90 -0.42
CA SER A 113 -13.94 -14.60 -1.69
C SER A 113 -13.06 -15.84 -1.76
N ILE A 114 -13.44 -16.77 -2.61
CA ILE A 114 -12.64 -17.93 -3.00
C ILE A 114 -12.51 -17.93 -4.50
N TYR A 115 -11.31 -18.23 -4.98
CA TYR A 115 -11.03 -18.49 -6.39
C TYR A 115 -10.03 -19.64 -6.51
N TYR A 116 -10.26 -20.52 -7.47
CA TYR A 116 -9.30 -21.49 -7.97
C TYR A 116 -9.18 -21.37 -9.49
N SER A 117 -7.97 -21.36 -9.97
CA SER A 117 -7.68 -21.39 -11.41
C SER A 117 -8.31 -22.62 -12.08
N SER A 118 -8.80 -22.46 -13.31
CA SER A 118 -9.31 -23.57 -14.13
C SER A 118 -8.24 -24.61 -14.47
N LYS A 119 -6.96 -24.26 -14.31
CA LYS A 119 -5.82 -25.17 -14.50
C LYS A 119 -5.65 -26.14 -13.34
N THR A 120 -6.19 -25.83 -12.17
CA THR A 120 -6.13 -26.70 -11.00
C THR A 120 -7.16 -27.81 -11.09
N LYS A 121 -6.72 -29.06 -10.96
CA LYS A 121 -7.63 -30.22 -10.91
C LYS A 121 -8.30 -30.26 -9.55
N ILE A 122 -9.53 -29.82 -9.48
CA ILE A 122 -10.31 -29.80 -8.25
C ILE A 122 -10.76 -31.23 -7.89
N LYS A 123 -10.26 -31.73 -6.77
CA LYS A 123 -10.62 -32.99 -6.13
C LYS A 123 -11.15 -32.71 -4.73
N GLU A 124 -11.40 -33.77 -3.96
CA GLU A 124 -11.91 -33.65 -2.59
C GLU A 124 -10.99 -32.82 -1.68
N GLN A 125 -9.67 -32.95 -1.84
CA GLN A 125 -8.69 -32.20 -1.04
C GLN A 125 -8.76 -30.70 -1.31
N GLU A 126 -8.85 -30.29 -2.57
CA GLU A 126 -8.97 -28.89 -2.98
C GLU A 126 -10.30 -28.29 -2.52
N LEU A 127 -11.39 -29.04 -2.65
CA LEU A 127 -12.71 -28.63 -2.15
C LEU A 127 -12.72 -28.49 -0.63
N GLN A 128 -12.11 -29.43 0.09
CA GLN A 128 -12.00 -29.38 1.55
C GLN A 128 -11.13 -28.17 1.97
N LYS A 129 -9.99 -27.96 1.31
CA LYS A 129 -9.15 -26.79 1.56
C LYS A 129 -9.93 -25.50 1.34
N ALA A 130 -10.64 -25.36 0.22
CA ALA A 130 -11.44 -24.19 -0.09
C ALA A 130 -12.48 -23.90 0.99
N LYS A 131 -13.24 -24.92 1.43
CA LYS A 131 -14.25 -24.78 2.49
C LYS A 131 -13.62 -24.51 3.85
N CYS A 132 -12.66 -25.33 4.28
CA CYS A 132 -12.11 -25.26 5.63
C CYS A 132 -11.26 -24.01 5.85
N SER A 133 -10.69 -23.41 4.80
CA SER A 133 -9.97 -22.13 4.89
C SER A 133 -10.87 -20.95 5.30
N GLU A 134 -12.21 -21.09 5.33
CA GLU A 134 -13.09 -20.06 5.91
C GLU A 134 -12.79 -19.73 7.38
N ARG A 135 -12.13 -20.60 8.11
CA ARG A 135 -11.66 -20.28 9.45
C ARG A 135 -10.66 -19.13 9.49
N MET A 136 -10.04 -18.78 8.36
CA MET A 136 -9.15 -17.62 8.22
C MET A 136 -9.92 -16.29 8.14
N ASP A 137 -11.18 -16.32 7.68
CA ASP A 137 -12.00 -15.14 7.40
C ASP A 137 -12.17 -14.18 8.58
N PRO A 138 -12.39 -14.65 9.83
CA PRO A 138 -12.53 -13.72 10.97
C PRO A 138 -11.29 -12.86 11.17
N LEU A 139 -10.09 -13.41 10.97
CA LEU A 139 -8.85 -12.66 11.09
C LEU A 139 -8.66 -11.72 9.90
N LEU A 140 -8.83 -12.18 8.65
CA LEU A 140 -8.72 -11.35 7.45
C LEU A 140 -9.67 -10.14 7.54
N LYS A 141 -10.92 -10.39 7.92
CA LYS A 141 -11.94 -9.35 8.13
C LYS A 141 -11.54 -8.37 9.24
N SER A 142 -11.04 -8.87 10.36
CA SER A 142 -10.60 -8.04 11.49
C SER A 142 -9.42 -7.15 11.09
N VAL A 143 -8.45 -7.70 10.38
CA VAL A 143 -7.27 -6.98 9.90
C VAL A 143 -7.68 -5.80 9.02
N VAL A 144 -8.49 -6.02 7.99
CA VAL A 144 -8.95 -4.95 7.09
C VAL A 144 -9.81 -3.93 7.82
N LYS A 145 -10.73 -4.39 8.70
CA LYS A 145 -11.64 -3.50 9.41
C LYS A 145 -10.94 -2.55 10.38
N HIS A 146 -9.88 -2.99 11.05
CA HIS A 146 -9.23 -2.24 12.13
C HIS A 146 -7.93 -1.54 11.71
N ASN A 147 -7.50 -1.70 10.45
CA ASN A 147 -6.32 -1.05 9.91
C ASN A 147 -6.69 -0.31 8.61
N PRO A 148 -7.06 0.96 8.67
CA PRO A 148 -7.59 1.71 7.51
C PRO A 148 -6.66 1.76 6.30
N ILE A 149 -5.36 1.61 6.51
CA ILE A 149 -4.36 1.58 5.44
C ILE A 149 -4.36 0.23 4.67
N ILE A 150 -4.85 -0.86 5.30
CA ILE A 150 -4.93 -2.18 4.69
C ILE A 150 -6.23 -2.28 3.90
N THR A 151 -6.13 -2.30 2.59
CA THR A 151 -7.27 -2.35 1.67
C THR A 151 -7.82 -3.76 1.53
N GLN A 152 -6.91 -4.75 1.45
CA GLN A 152 -7.24 -6.16 1.27
C GLN A 152 -6.31 -7.03 2.12
N ALA A 153 -6.82 -8.19 2.54
CA ALA A 153 -6.05 -9.25 3.18
C ALA A 153 -6.36 -10.58 2.48
N TYR A 154 -5.34 -11.34 2.12
CA TYR A 154 -5.52 -12.54 1.31
C TYR A 154 -4.60 -13.68 1.72
N PHE A 155 -4.90 -14.84 1.17
CA PHE A 155 -4.06 -16.04 1.18
C PHE A 155 -4.02 -16.65 -0.21
N ASN A 156 -2.82 -16.83 -0.77
CA ASN A 156 -2.56 -17.54 -2.02
C ASN A 156 -1.83 -18.84 -1.75
N SER A 157 -2.17 -19.92 -2.44
CA SER A 157 -1.46 -21.18 -2.30
C SER A 157 -0.83 -21.68 -3.60
N TYR A 158 0.07 -22.63 -3.47
CA TYR A 158 0.88 -23.20 -4.55
C TYR A 158 0.07 -23.81 -5.72
N ASP A 159 -1.18 -24.14 -5.50
CA ASP A 159 -2.10 -24.74 -6.46
C ASP A 159 -3.10 -23.73 -7.04
N ASP A 160 -2.71 -22.46 -7.12
CA ASP A 160 -3.49 -21.38 -7.69
C ASP A 160 -4.84 -21.13 -7.00
N PHE A 161 -4.88 -21.38 -5.69
CA PHE A 161 -5.97 -20.99 -4.82
C PHE A 161 -5.75 -19.58 -4.30
N ASN A 162 -6.81 -18.77 -4.34
CA ASN A 162 -6.88 -17.47 -3.71
C ASN A 162 -8.06 -17.37 -2.76
N ARG A 163 -7.82 -16.80 -1.60
CA ARG A 163 -8.82 -16.34 -0.66
C ARG A 163 -8.54 -14.89 -0.34
N ILE A 164 -9.50 -13.99 -0.55
CA ILE A 164 -9.30 -12.53 -0.41
C ILE A 164 -10.49 -11.87 0.27
N TYR A 165 -10.21 -11.01 1.25
CA TYR A 165 -11.19 -10.15 1.90
C TYR A 165 -10.83 -8.67 1.62
N PRO A 166 -11.77 -7.77 1.28
CA PRO A 166 -13.24 -7.98 1.22
C PRO A 166 -13.71 -8.93 0.11
N TYR A 167 -14.97 -9.39 0.23
CA TYR A 167 -15.59 -10.25 -0.77
C TYR A 167 -15.64 -9.57 -2.13
N MET A 168 -15.29 -10.31 -3.16
CA MET A 168 -15.35 -9.92 -4.56
C MET A 168 -16.45 -10.76 -5.25
N GLU A 169 -17.46 -10.10 -5.80
CA GLU A 169 -18.67 -10.76 -6.29
C GLU A 169 -18.40 -11.71 -7.46
N ASP A 170 -17.57 -11.31 -8.39
CA ASP A 170 -17.24 -12.10 -9.60
C ASP A 170 -15.73 -12.24 -9.80
N ALA A 171 -15.08 -12.88 -8.83
CA ALA A 171 -13.65 -13.14 -8.88
C ALA A 171 -13.17 -13.82 -10.18
N PRO A 172 -13.88 -14.81 -10.77
CA PRO A 172 -13.47 -15.42 -12.03
C PRO A 172 -13.44 -14.48 -13.23
N SER A 173 -14.36 -13.53 -13.33
CA SER A 173 -14.34 -12.53 -14.41
C SER A 173 -13.24 -11.52 -14.22
N GLN A 174 -12.90 -11.19 -12.97
CA GLN A 174 -11.83 -10.23 -12.64
C GLN A 174 -10.44 -10.82 -12.86
N TYR A 175 -10.19 -12.05 -12.38
CA TYR A 175 -8.89 -12.73 -12.48
C TYR A 175 -8.67 -13.45 -13.81
N GLY A 176 -9.74 -13.75 -14.53
CA GLY A 176 -9.67 -14.66 -15.66
C GLY A 176 -9.65 -16.14 -15.23
N PRO A 177 -9.60 -17.06 -16.21
CA PRO A 177 -9.68 -18.50 -15.93
C PRO A 177 -8.38 -19.13 -15.42
N ASP A 178 -7.24 -18.55 -15.73
CA ASP A 178 -5.93 -19.21 -15.68
C ASP A 178 -4.87 -18.45 -14.89
N LEU A 179 -5.32 -17.67 -13.90
CA LEU A 179 -4.43 -16.99 -12.96
C LEU A 179 -3.44 -18.01 -12.37
N HIS A 180 -2.14 -17.73 -12.50
CA HIS A 180 -1.06 -18.54 -11.96
C HIS A 180 -0.27 -17.74 -10.93
N MET A 181 -0.30 -18.18 -9.66
CA MET A 181 0.23 -17.41 -8.54
C MET A 181 1.73 -17.14 -8.65
N GLU A 182 2.48 -18.11 -9.20
CA GLU A 182 3.94 -17.98 -9.33
C GLU A 182 4.38 -16.89 -10.31
N ASP A 183 3.50 -16.38 -11.16
CA ASP A 183 3.80 -15.31 -12.11
C ASP A 183 3.82 -13.92 -11.43
N TYR A 184 3.32 -13.82 -10.20
CA TYR A 184 3.14 -12.55 -9.51
C TYR A 184 4.14 -12.32 -8.38
N ASN A 185 4.58 -11.06 -8.24
CA ASN A 185 5.54 -10.66 -7.21
C ASN A 185 5.02 -10.87 -5.79
N PHE A 186 3.72 -10.76 -5.58
CA PHE A 186 3.08 -11.06 -4.30
C PHE A 186 3.07 -12.55 -3.92
N TYR A 187 3.61 -13.43 -4.78
CA TYR A 187 3.80 -14.84 -4.50
C TYR A 187 5.26 -15.27 -4.65
N TYR A 188 5.90 -15.07 -5.85
CA TYR A 188 7.23 -15.59 -6.09
C TYR A 188 8.31 -14.98 -5.18
N LEU A 189 8.13 -13.74 -4.70
CA LEU A 189 9.07 -13.14 -3.74
C LEU A 189 9.09 -13.86 -2.38
N ALA A 190 8.12 -14.71 -2.08
CA ALA A 190 8.08 -15.51 -0.86
C ALA A 190 8.79 -16.87 -1.00
N ASN A 191 9.13 -17.32 -2.22
CA ASN A 191 9.75 -18.61 -2.43
C ASN A 191 11.23 -18.64 -1.98
N ALA A 192 11.78 -19.84 -1.81
CA ALA A 192 13.12 -20.03 -1.24
C ALA A 192 14.26 -19.41 -2.07
N SER A 193 14.08 -19.22 -3.39
CA SER A 193 15.09 -18.62 -4.27
C SER A 193 15.17 -17.09 -4.09
N HIS A 194 14.06 -16.43 -3.81
CA HIS A 194 13.98 -14.99 -3.61
C HIS A 194 14.05 -14.60 -2.13
N ASN A 195 13.57 -15.47 -1.25
CA ASN A 195 13.48 -15.25 0.20
C ASN A 195 14.04 -16.43 1.00
N PRO A 196 15.35 -16.70 0.96
CA PRO A 196 15.97 -17.82 1.65
C PRO A 196 15.85 -17.74 3.17
N LEU A 197 15.62 -16.55 3.71
CA LEU A 197 15.42 -16.34 5.15
C LEU A 197 13.97 -16.57 5.59
N LYS A 198 13.04 -16.79 4.67
CA LYS A 198 11.61 -17.02 4.93
C LYS A 198 10.96 -15.92 5.79
N LYS A 199 11.39 -14.68 5.63
CA LYS A 199 10.86 -13.51 6.35
C LYS A 199 9.72 -12.85 5.59
N SER A 200 9.01 -11.95 6.26
CA SER A 200 8.10 -11.02 5.57
C SER A 200 8.86 -10.14 4.57
N VAL A 201 8.23 -9.87 3.43
CA VAL A 201 8.81 -9.09 2.33
C VAL A 201 7.77 -8.12 1.78
N TRP A 202 8.17 -6.86 1.58
CA TRP A 202 7.39 -5.90 0.81
C TRP A 202 7.63 -6.09 -0.69
N THR A 203 6.56 -6.10 -1.47
CA THR A 203 6.66 -6.12 -2.94
C THR A 203 7.04 -4.73 -3.46
N SER A 204 7.59 -4.66 -4.67
CA SER A 204 7.52 -3.42 -5.45
C SER A 204 6.05 -3.11 -5.79
N ALA A 205 5.75 -1.84 -6.08
CA ALA A 205 4.41 -1.46 -6.52
C ALA A 205 3.99 -2.23 -7.79
N TYR A 206 2.75 -2.70 -7.83
CA TYR A 206 2.17 -3.43 -8.96
C TYR A 206 0.70 -3.04 -9.16
N LEU A 207 0.16 -3.35 -10.34
CA LEU A 207 -1.26 -3.19 -10.61
C LEU A 207 -2.01 -4.43 -10.12
N ASP A 208 -2.99 -4.20 -9.24
CA ASP A 208 -3.74 -5.29 -8.60
C ASP A 208 -4.62 -6.06 -9.58
N PRO A 209 -4.47 -7.39 -9.70
CA PRO A 209 -5.38 -8.23 -10.47
C PRO A 209 -6.82 -8.19 -9.95
N ALA A 210 -7.03 -7.93 -8.66
CA ALA A 210 -8.35 -7.77 -8.05
C ALA A 210 -9.01 -6.40 -8.33
N GLY A 211 -8.32 -5.49 -9.06
CA GLY A 211 -8.91 -4.27 -9.58
C GLY A 211 -8.86 -3.05 -8.67
N GLN A 212 -8.09 -3.07 -7.57
CA GLN A 212 -7.98 -1.94 -6.63
C GLN A 212 -6.93 -0.87 -7.07
N GLY A 213 -6.32 -1.03 -8.25
CA GLY A 213 -5.34 -0.10 -8.77
C GLY A 213 -3.90 -0.38 -8.33
N TRP A 214 -3.07 0.65 -8.24
CA TRP A 214 -1.67 0.51 -7.83
C TRP A 214 -1.53 0.27 -6.33
N MET A 215 -0.79 -0.78 -5.97
CA MET A 215 -0.58 -1.16 -4.58
C MET A 215 0.81 -1.75 -4.34
N THR A 216 1.16 -1.88 -3.08
CA THR A 216 2.25 -2.71 -2.58
C THR A 216 1.71 -3.64 -1.51
N SER A 217 2.30 -4.82 -1.36
CA SER A 217 1.87 -5.81 -0.37
C SER A 217 3.02 -6.19 0.54
N ILE A 218 2.72 -6.36 1.81
CA ILE A 218 3.55 -7.17 2.69
C ILE A 218 3.11 -8.62 2.56
N ILE A 219 4.02 -9.50 2.21
CA ILE A 219 3.77 -10.93 2.06
C ILE A 219 4.60 -11.72 3.06
N VAL A 220 4.06 -12.82 3.55
CA VAL A 220 4.72 -13.70 4.51
C VAL A 220 4.60 -15.15 4.05
N PRO A 221 5.72 -15.89 3.90
CA PRO A 221 5.66 -17.27 3.43
C PRO A 221 5.25 -18.23 4.54
N ILE A 222 4.43 -19.20 4.20
CA ILE A 222 4.09 -20.34 5.05
C ILE A 222 4.72 -21.60 4.48
N TYR A 223 5.59 -22.22 5.25
CA TYR A 223 6.31 -23.42 4.87
C TYR A 223 5.90 -24.62 5.72
N LYS A 224 5.76 -25.78 5.06
CA LYS A 224 5.71 -27.08 5.70
C LYS A 224 7.02 -27.82 5.39
N GLY A 225 7.96 -27.78 6.32
CA GLY A 225 9.33 -28.21 6.08
C GLY A 225 10.04 -27.32 5.05
N THR A 226 10.32 -27.86 3.86
CA THR A 226 10.91 -27.13 2.73
C THR A 226 9.89 -26.68 1.68
N PHE A 227 8.66 -27.15 1.79
CA PHE A 227 7.59 -26.85 0.83
C PHE A 227 6.85 -25.57 1.18
N LEU A 228 6.69 -24.66 0.20
CA LEU A 228 5.90 -23.44 0.34
C LEU A 228 4.41 -23.78 0.16
N GLU A 229 3.67 -23.83 1.26
CA GLU A 229 2.22 -24.10 1.25
C GLU A 229 1.41 -22.94 0.70
N GLY A 230 1.82 -21.72 1.01
CA GLY A 230 1.16 -20.54 0.54
C GLY A 230 1.73 -19.24 1.11
N VAL A 231 1.12 -18.15 0.69
CA VAL A 231 1.59 -16.80 0.96
C VAL A 231 0.37 -15.94 1.34
N PRO A 232 0.11 -15.70 2.62
CA PRO A 232 -0.75 -14.61 3.03
C PRO A 232 -0.11 -13.26 2.75
N GLY A 233 -0.94 -12.27 2.44
CA GLY A 233 -0.50 -10.92 2.18
C GLY A 233 -1.53 -9.88 2.62
N LEU A 234 -1.04 -8.67 2.86
CA LEU A 234 -1.83 -7.50 3.19
C LEU A 234 -1.51 -6.39 2.18
N ASP A 235 -2.54 -5.90 1.53
CA ASP A 235 -2.42 -4.91 0.47
C ASP A 235 -2.61 -3.49 1.00
N VAL A 236 -1.70 -2.62 0.58
CA VAL A 236 -1.73 -1.18 0.83
C VAL A 236 -1.77 -0.48 -0.53
N THR A 237 -2.86 0.20 -0.84
CA THR A 237 -2.96 0.97 -2.08
C THR A 237 -2.12 2.24 -1.99
N ILE A 238 -1.56 2.68 -3.12
CA ILE A 238 -0.81 3.96 -3.16
C ILE A 238 -1.71 5.14 -2.78
N HIS A 239 -3.02 5.01 -2.98
CA HIS A 239 -3.99 6.04 -2.63
C HIS A 239 -4.28 6.12 -1.11
N SER A 240 -4.03 5.05 -0.35
CA SER A 240 -4.26 5.02 1.11
C SER A 240 -3.06 5.53 1.93
N LEU A 241 -1.93 5.79 1.28
CA LEU A 241 -0.73 6.41 1.85
C LEU A 241 -0.80 7.93 1.82
#